data_8c478bc9de58b9280ccb5361d4479b9d
#
_entry.id   8c478bc9de58b9280ccb5361d4479b9d
#
_cell.length_a   1.000
_cell.length_b   1.000
_cell.length_c   1.000
_cell.angle_alpha   90.00
_cell.angle_beta   90.00
_cell.angle_gamma   90.00
#
_symmetry.space_group_name_H-M   'P 1'
#
loop_
_entity.id
_entity.type
_entity.pdbx_description
1 polymer ?
#
loop_
_entity_poly.entity_id
_entity_poly.type
_entity_poly.pdbx_seq_one_letter_code
_entity_poly.pdbx_strand_id
1 'polypeptide(L)'
;MIRFYLSCLLAFTGGHMVNYAVILYLQEKVGSDLLSGIGFGLSFGSAIVFGWFAGVLCDRISPARVIHGAQALFLLCLAGLWWTDVGATDQTRVVWTLFSAFLGGLAWSFVGPARLATLGQIAPPDKLKPATIIFNLQVLLGFGLAPLVIGLVRSRAGWPAVFATGMALFVASSLLLLGIRTQGSSQPSQGVMREMGEGFAAVRANPLLTQLILAAIMAYAMTGPMQILLPKLAREVLGLSELQRGGYLGLMALTLIAGGVSALLLGKHLHHGAAIFVGTLTACLLFASLAYWSSAAVSATVLGGMGLLGGMVISFVIAGIQGQAPQALRGRIMGIYSIISQVVPAASGVAAGALVRATGVTRAIWMAGVGLALLALLAATLMPQLRRARA
;
A
#
# COMPACT_ATOMS: atom_id res chain seq x y z
N MET A 1 -5.96 -6.68 -23.63
CA MET A 1 -6.50 -6.26 -22.31
C MET A 1 -6.49 -7.38 -21.28
N ILE A 2 -7.14 -8.54 -21.49
CA ILE A 2 -7.24 -9.63 -20.48
C ILE A 2 -5.85 -10.08 -20.00
N ARG A 3 -4.90 -10.37 -20.91
CA ARG A 3 -3.53 -10.75 -20.56
C ARG A 3 -2.83 -9.71 -19.68
N PHE A 4 -3.03 -8.42 -19.96
CA PHE A 4 -2.50 -7.33 -19.16
C PHE A 4 -3.09 -7.32 -17.74
N TYR A 5 -4.42 -7.46 -17.61
CA TYR A 5 -5.06 -7.51 -16.30
C TYR A 5 -4.62 -8.73 -15.47
N LEU A 6 -4.54 -9.91 -16.09
CA LEU A 6 -4.01 -11.09 -15.40
C LEU A 6 -2.56 -10.88 -14.94
N SER A 7 -1.72 -10.28 -15.80
CA SER A 7 -0.37 -9.89 -15.41
C SER A 7 -0.36 -8.91 -14.24
N CYS A 8 -1.27 -7.92 -14.20
CA CYS A 8 -1.38 -6.99 -13.10
C CYS A 8 -1.74 -7.69 -11.79
N LEU A 9 -2.76 -8.55 -11.81
CA LEU A 9 -3.20 -9.28 -10.62
C LEU A 9 -2.08 -10.15 -10.04
N LEU A 10 -1.38 -10.93 -10.89
CA LEU A 10 -0.26 -11.77 -10.47
C LEU A 10 0.88 -10.93 -9.87
N ALA A 11 1.26 -9.84 -10.52
CA ALA A 11 2.36 -9.00 -10.04
C ALA A 11 2.00 -8.23 -8.76
N PHE A 12 0.77 -7.74 -8.62
CA PHE A 12 0.36 -7.07 -7.38
C PHE A 12 0.25 -8.06 -6.22
N THR A 13 -0.25 -9.27 -6.47
CA THR A 13 -0.24 -10.35 -5.47
C THR A 13 1.20 -10.67 -5.05
N GLY A 14 2.11 -10.89 -6.01
CA GLY A 14 3.52 -11.16 -5.75
C GLY A 14 4.21 -10.00 -5.01
N GLY A 15 3.96 -8.75 -5.41
CA GLY A 15 4.53 -7.56 -4.76
C GLY A 15 4.08 -7.40 -3.31
N HIS A 16 2.80 -7.59 -3.03
CA HIS A 16 2.30 -7.59 -1.66
C HIS A 16 2.80 -8.81 -0.86
N MET A 17 2.99 -9.99 -1.50
CA MET A 17 3.65 -11.13 -0.86
C MET A 17 5.06 -10.77 -0.39
N VAL A 18 5.84 -10.06 -1.20
CA VAL A 18 7.19 -9.59 -0.80
C VAL A 18 7.10 -8.73 0.46
N ASN A 19 6.20 -7.76 0.50
CA ASN A 19 6.04 -6.87 1.65
C ASN A 19 5.66 -7.64 2.93
N TYR A 20 4.65 -8.49 2.85
CA TYR A 20 4.25 -9.33 3.99
C TYR A 20 5.35 -10.33 4.39
N ALA A 21 6.04 -10.93 3.41
CA ALA A 21 7.12 -11.87 3.69
C ALA A 21 8.27 -11.20 4.45
N VAL A 22 8.68 -9.99 4.07
CA VAL A 22 9.71 -9.21 4.79
C VAL A 22 9.30 -8.97 6.23
N ILE A 23 8.07 -8.49 6.47
CA ILE A 23 7.56 -8.21 7.82
C ILE A 23 7.56 -9.48 8.66
N LEU A 24 6.89 -10.53 8.17
CA LEU A 24 6.71 -11.78 8.90
C LEU A 24 8.04 -12.49 9.15
N TYR A 25 8.94 -12.49 8.16
CA TYR A 25 10.26 -13.11 8.26
C TYR A 25 11.11 -12.43 9.36
N LEU A 26 11.13 -11.09 9.38
CA LEU A 26 11.86 -10.33 10.39
C LEU A 26 11.24 -10.46 11.79
N GLN A 27 9.92 -10.59 11.90
CA GLN A 27 9.25 -10.84 13.18
C GLN A 27 9.49 -12.25 13.72
N GLU A 28 9.50 -13.24 12.84
CA GLU A 28 9.48 -14.64 13.28
C GLU A 28 10.83 -15.33 13.24
N LYS A 29 11.64 -15.08 12.23
CA LYS A 29 12.97 -15.71 12.05
C LYS A 29 14.09 -14.90 12.69
N VAL A 30 13.99 -13.57 12.63
CA VAL A 30 14.97 -12.67 13.26
C VAL A 30 14.53 -12.27 14.67
N GLY A 31 13.24 -12.35 14.97
CA GLY A 31 12.69 -12.01 16.29
C GLY A 31 12.71 -10.51 16.61
N SER A 32 12.71 -9.64 15.59
CA SER A 32 12.83 -8.20 15.79
C SER A 32 11.69 -7.42 15.13
N ASP A 33 10.82 -6.86 15.97
CA ASP A 33 9.72 -5.99 15.54
C ASP A 33 10.22 -4.67 14.97
N LEU A 34 11.31 -4.11 15.52
CA LEU A 34 11.91 -2.90 14.99
C LEU A 34 12.45 -3.12 13.57
N LEU A 35 13.16 -4.22 13.34
CA LEU A 35 13.67 -4.56 12.03
C LEU A 35 12.54 -4.84 11.04
N SER A 36 11.41 -5.40 11.48
CA SER A 36 10.24 -5.57 10.61
C SER A 36 9.65 -4.23 10.16
N GLY A 37 9.59 -3.25 11.07
CA GLY A 37 9.22 -1.87 10.73
C GLY A 37 10.21 -1.23 9.74
N ILE A 38 11.52 -1.40 9.96
CA ILE A 38 12.58 -0.90 9.05
C ILE A 38 12.48 -1.59 7.70
N GLY A 39 12.33 -2.91 7.65
CA GLY A 39 12.15 -3.67 6.42
C GLY A 39 10.94 -3.22 5.62
N PHE A 40 9.80 -3.02 6.28
CA PHE A 40 8.62 -2.42 5.67
C PHE A 40 8.89 -0.99 5.18
N GLY A 41 9.60 -0.19 5.98
CA GLY A 41 10.03 1.15 5.61
C GLY A 41 10.88 1.16 4.33
N LEU A 42 11.81 0.23 4.17
CA LEU A 42 12.60 0.07 2.96
C LEU A 42 11.75 -0.40 1.76
N SER A 43 10.78 -1.30 2.00
CA SER A 43 9.89 -1.81 0.95
C SER A 43 8.93 -0.76 0.39
N PHE A 44 8.54 0.25 1.18
CA PHE A 44 7.60 1.31 0.76
C PHE A 44 8.27 2.67 0.63
N GLY A 45 9.23 3.00 1.48
CA GLY A 45 9.87 4.30 1.55
C GLY A 45 10.78 4.61 0.36
N SER A 46 11.25 3.62 -0.37
CA SER A 46 12.04 3.79 -1.59
C SER A 46 11.39 4.71 -2.63
N ALA A 47 10.06 4.79 -2.62
CA ALA A 47 9.29 5.68 -3.49
C ALA A 47 9.60 7.18 -3.27
N ILE A 48 10.09 7.59 -2.11
CA ILE A 48 10.47 9.00 -1.87
C ILE A 48 11.61 9.44 -2.79
N VAL A 49 12.53 8.53 -3.07
CA VAL A 49 13.70 8.79 -3.93
C VAL A 49 13.42 8.40 -5.38
N PHE A 50 12.87 7.21 -5.59
CA PHE A 50 12.79 6.59 -6.91
C PHE A 50 11.44 6.76 -7.60
N GLY A 51 10.36 7.06 -6.88
CA GLY A 51 9.02 7.19 -7.45
C GLY A 51 8.90 8.30 -8.50
N TRP A 52 9.66 9.37 -8.35
CA TRP A 52 9.72 10.47 -9.31
C TRP A 52 10.41 10.09 -10.62
N PHE A 53 11.42 9.23 -10.55
CA PHE A 53 12.13 8.75 -11.73
C PHE A 53 11.33 7.77 -12.57
N ALA A 54 10.31 7.14 -11.98
CA ALA A 54 9.49 6.16 -12.68
C ALA A 54 8.74 6.77 -13.87
N GLY A 55 8.16 7.95 -13.70
CA GLY A 55 7.53 8.70 -14.79
C GLY A 55 8.51 9.03 -15.90
N VAL A 56 9.65 9.64 -15.54
CA VAL A 56 10.71 10.01 -16.51
C VAL A 56 11.25 8.79 -17.25
N LEU A 57 11.39 7.66 -16.55
CA LEU A 57 11.87 6.44 -17.18
C LEU A 57 10.83 5.88 -18.18
N CYS A 58 9.55 5.92 -17.84
CA CYS A 58 8.47 5.53 -18.75
C CYS A 58 8.32 6.47 -19.96
N ASP A 59 8.73 7.73 -19.84
CA ASP A 59 8.77 8.67 -20.95
C ASP A 59 9.96 8.40 -21.89
N ARG A 60 11.10 7.98 -21.35
CA ARG A 60 12.32 7.75 -22.16
C ARG A 60 12.36 6.37 -22.80
N ILE A 61 11.87 5.36 -22.11
CA ILE A 61 11.85 3.97 -22.57
C ILE A 61 10.43 3.40 -22.50
N SER A 62 10.21 2.34 -23.28
CA SER A 62 8.90 1.66 -23.29
C SER A 62 8.44 1.28 -21.87
N PRO A 63 7.25 1.70 -21.43
CA PRO A 63 6.72 1.31 -20.10
C PRO A 63 6.70 -0.21 -19.89
N ALA A 64 6.45 -1.02 -20.92
CA ALA A 64 6.51 -2.47 -20.82
C ALA A 64 7.91 -2.98 -20.44
N ARG A 65 9.00 -2.34 -20.96
CA ARG A 65 10.37 -2.68 -20.55
C ARG A 65 10.65 -2.30 -19.10
N VAL A 66 10.12 -1.16 -18.64
CA VAL A 66 10.22 -0.75 -17.22
C VAL A 66 9.55 -1.77 -16.33
N ILE A 67 8.38 -2.31 -16.72
CA ILE A 67 7.70 -3.36 -15.96
C ILE A 67 8.57 -4.61 -15.86
N HIS A 68 9.16 -5.07 -16.96
CA HIS A 68 10.06 -6.24 -16.94
C HIS A 68 11.28 -6.01 -16.05
N GLY A 69 11.88 -4.81 -16.09
CA GLY A 69 12.98 -4.43 -15.20
C GLY A 69 12.57 -4.44 -13.72
N ALA A 70 11.42 -3.88 -13.38
CA ALA A 70 10.87 -3.91 -12.02
C ALA A 70 10.57 -5.35 -11.55
N GLN A 71 10.05 -6.20 -12.43
CA GLN A 71 9.81 -7.61 -12.10
C GLN A 71 11.11 -8.39 -11.89
N ALA A 72 12.17 -8.09 -12.66
CA ALA A 72 13.49 -8.66 -12.43
C ALA A 72 14.05 -8.25 -11.04
N LEU A 73 13.85 -7.01 -10.60
CA LEU A 73 14.21 -6.58 -9.24
C LEU A 73 13.42 -7.34 -8.16
N PHE A 74 12.13 -7.61 -8.38
CA PHE A 74 11.36 -8.46 -7.45
C PHE A 74 11.87 -9.90 -7.42
N LEU A 75 12.26 -10.46 -8.56
CA LEU A 75 12.87 -11.79 -8.61
C LEU A 75 14.20 -11.83 -7.84
N LEU A 76 15.04 -10.80 -7.98
CA LEU A 76 16.29 -10.66 -7.20
C LEU A 76 16.00 -10.50 -5.69
N CYS A 77 14.98 -9.71 -5.33
CA CYS A 77 14.52 -9.59 -3.95
C CYS A 77 14.12 -10.94 -3.36
N LEU A 78 13.29 -11.72 -4.07
CA LEU A 78 12.82 -13.03 -3.60
C LEU A 78 13.96 -14.07 -3.58
N ALA A 79 14.90 -14.01 -4.53
CA ALA A 79 16.11 -14.84 -4.52
C ALA A 79 16.99 -14.50 -3.30
N GLY A 80 17.13 -13.22 -2.97
CA GLY A 80 17.81 -12.77 -1.76
C GLY A 80 17.16 -13.26 -0.48
N LEU A 81 15.81 -13.20 -0.38
CA LEU A 81 15.05 -13.75 0.76
C LEU A 81 15.18 -15.27 0.84
N TRP A 82 15.16 -15.96 -0.29
CA TRP A 82 15.42 -17.40 -0.32
C TRP A 82 16.82 -17.72 0.21
N TRP A 83 17.84 -17.03 -0.30
CA TRP A 83 19.21 -17.18 0.19
C TRP A 83 19.31 -16.91 1.70
N THR A 84 18.60 -15.89 2.19
CA THR A 84 18.55 -15.55 3.59
C THR A 84 18.02 -16.72 4.46
N ASP A 85 17.04 -17.47 3.96
CA ASP A 85 16.44 -18.58 4.71
C ASP A 85 17.33 -19.84 4.69
N VAL A 86 18.00 -20.15 3.57
CA VAL A 86 18.70 -21.43 3.39
C VAL A 86 20.21 -21.35 3.55
N GLY A 87 20.83 -20.19 3.32
CA GLY A 87 22.30 -20.06 3.23
C GLY A 87 22.92 -18.99 4.12
N ALA A 88 22.15 -18.00 4.60
CA ALA A 88 22.71 -16.91 5.39
C ALA A 88 22.96 -17.34 6.85
N THR A 89 24.11 -16.92 7.41
CA THR A 89 24.37 -17.02 8.85
C THR A 89 23.51 -16.03 9.63
N ASP A 90 23.34 -16.24 10.93
CA ASP A 90 22.55 -15.32 11.77
C ASP A 90 23.07 -13.88 11.72
N GLN A 91 24.38 -13.69 11.57
CA GLN A 91 25.01 -12.37 11.45
C GLN A 91 24.66 -11.67 10.13
N THR A 92 24.55 -12.41 9.04
CA THR A 92 24.29 -11.84 7.70
C THR A 92 22.82 -11.83 7.34
N ARG A 93 21.99 -12.59 8.05
CA ARG A 93 20.54 -12.74 7.78
C ARG A 93 19.80 -11.41 7.76
N VAL A 94 20.05 -10.56 8.75
CA VAL A 94 19.43 -9.23 8.84
C VAL A 94 19.80 -8.37 7.63
N VAL A 95 21.09 -8.31 7.29
CA VAL A 95 21.59 -7.49 6.18
C VAL A 95 20.98 -7.92 4.86
N TRP A 96 20.98 -9.23 4.57
CA TRP A 96 20.39 -9.76 3.34
C TRP A 96 18.87 -9.55 3.28
N THR A 97 18.16 -9.69 4.40
CA THR A 97 16.70 -9.43 4.43
C THR A 97 16.39 -7.96 4.17
N LEU A 98 17.12 -7.04 4.80
CA LEU A 98 16.92 -5.59 4.59
C LEU A 98 17.35 -5.14 3.19
N PHE A 99 18.43 -5.71 2.63
CA PHE A 99 18.83 -5.46 1.26
C PHE A 99 17.76 -5.95 0.27
N SER A 100 17.21 -7.15 0.49
CA SER A 100 16.11 -7.68 -0.30
C SER A 100 14.85 -6.80 -0.19
N ALA A 101 14.53 -6.33 1.01
CA ALA A 101 13.43 -5.39 1.22
C ALA A 101 13.62 -4.09 0.42
N PHE A 102 14.83 -3.54 0.39
CA PHE A 102 15.18 -2.37 -0.41
C PHE A 102 15.01 -2.64 -1.92
N LEU A 103 15.47 -3.78 -2.43
CA LEU A 103 15.28 -4.17 -3.84
C LEU A 103 13.78 -4.28 -4.19
N GLY A 104 12.97 -4.87 -3.29
CA GLY A 104 11.52 -4.93 -3.43
C GLY A 104 10.88 -3.55 -3.48
N GLY A 105 11.32 -2.62 -2.62
CA GLY A 105 10.85 -1.23 -2.60
C GLY A 105 11.24 -0.46 -3.87
N LEU A 106 12.46 -0.68 -4.35
CA LEU A 106 12.91 -0.12 -5.63
C LEU A 106 12.01 -0.60 -6.76
N ALA A 107 11.76 -1.91 -6.86
CA ALA A 107 10.85 -2.50 -7.84
C ALA A 107 9.43 -1.92 -7.74
N TRP A 108 8.92 -1.78 -6.51
CA TRP A 108 7.58 -1.23 -6.25
C TRP A 108 7.42 0.20 -6.74
N SER A 109 8.49 1.01 -6.62
CA SER A 109 8.50 2.40 -7.08
C SER A 109 8.25 2.54 -8.59
N PHE A 110 8.61 1.53 -9.38
CA PHE A 110 8.48 1.56 -10.85
C PHE A 110 7.25 0.80 -11.36
N VAL A 111 6.85 -0.31 -10.72
CA VAL A 111 5.85 -1.23 -11.28
C VAL A 111 4.47 -0.59 -11.45
N GLY A 112 4.03 0.20 -10.47
CA GLY A 112 2.72 0.87 -10.50
C GLY A 112 2.62 1.90 -11.62
N PRO A 113 3.50 2.92 -11.66
CA PRO A 113 3.53 3.94 -12.72
C PRO A 113 3.68 3.36 -14.12
N ALA A 114 4.59 2.38 -14.30
CA ALA A 114 4.82 1.77 -15.60
C ALA A 114 3.61 0.96 -16.11
N ARG A 115 2.90 0.27 -15.21
CA ARG A 115 1.65 -0.42 -15.57
C ARG A 115 0.53 0.55 -15.94
N LEU A 116 0.41 1.65 -15.20
CA LEU A 116 -0.58 2.68 -15.51
C LEU A 116 -0.28 3.36 -16.84
N ALA A 117 0.99 3.67 -17.14
CA ALA A 117 1.43 4.19 -18.42
C ALA A 117 1.17 3.20 -19.57
N THR A 118 1.42 1.90 -19.34
CA THR A 118 1.10 0.84 -20.31
C THR A 118 -0.41 0.80 -20.55
N LEU A 119 -1.23 0.84 -19.50
CA LEU A 119 -2.69 0.84 -19.61
C LEU A 119 -3.19 2.01 -20.46
N GLY A 120 -2.63 3.22 -20.25
CA GLY A 120 -2.96 4.41 -21.02
C GLY A 120 -2.68 4.27 -22.51
N GLN A 121 -1.69 3.44 -22.92
CA GLN A 121 -1.35 3.21 -24.32
C GLN A 121 -2.16 2.08 -24.98
N ILE A 122 -2.57 1.05 -24.20
CA ILE A 122 -3.25 -0.12 -24.78
C ILE A 122 -4.78 -0.07 -24.65
N ALA A 123 -5.32 0.77 -23.76
CA ALA A 123 -6.74 0.91 -23.57
C ALA A 123 -7.34 1.87 -24.62
N PRO A 124 -8.48 1.53 -25.24
CA PRO A 124 -9.22 2.48 -26.08
C PRO A 124 -9.60 3.73 -25.26
N PRO A 125 -9.58 4.94 -25.87
CA PRO A 125 -9.84 6.19 -25.15
C PRO A 125 -11.20 6.22 -24.43
N ASP A 126 -12.24 5.65 -25.01
CA ASP A 126 -13.58 5.51 -24.45
C ASP A 126 -13.65 4.56 -23.25
N LYS A 127 -12.71 3.61 -23.15
CA LYS A 127 -12.63 2.59 -22.09
C LYS A 127 -11.54 2.86 -21.03
N LEU A 128 -10.79 3.95 -21.16
CA LEU A 128 -9.67 4.23 -20.25
C LEU A 128 -10.14 4.40 -18.79
N LYS A 129 -11.27 5.08 -18.56
CA LYS A 129 -11.81 5.28 -17.21
C LYS A 129 -12.19 3.95 -16.53
N PRO A 130 -13.03 3.08 -17.11
CA PRO A 130 -13.32 1.77 -16.51
C PRO A 130 -12.08 0.87 -16.42
N ALA A 131 -11.15 0.95 -17.38
CA ALA A 131 -9.89 0.21 -17.34
C ALA A 131 -9.02 0.59 -16.13
N THR A 132 -8.94 1.87 -15.79
CA THR A 132 -8.22 2.37 -14.61
C THR A 132 -8.89 1.92 -13.31
N ILE A 133 -10.23 1.86 -13.26
CA ILE A 133 -10.95 1.33 -12.09
C ILE A 133 -10.60 -0.14 -11.88
N ILE A 134 -10.65 -0.96 -12.93
CA ILE A 134 -10.28 -2.38 -12.86
C ILE A 134 -8.82 -2.54 -12.39
N PHE A 135 -7.91 -1.71 -12.91
CA PHE A 135 -6.51 -1.72 -12.49
C PHE A 135 -6.36 -1.46 -10.98
N ASN A 136 -7.03 -0.43 -10.44
CA ASN A 136 -6.99 -0.11 -9.03
C ASN A 136 -7.60 -1.22 -8.14
N LEU A 137 -8.69 -1.86 -8.61
CA LEU A 137 -9.26 -3.02 -7.93
C LEU A 137 -8.27 -4.18 -7.85
N GLN A 138 -7.44 -4.39 -8.88
CA GLN A 138 -6.42 -5.44 -8.88
C GLN A 138 -5.30 -5.17 -7.87
N VAL A 139 -4.93 -3.91 -7.64
CA VAL A 139 -3.99 -3.56 -6.55
C VAL A 139 -4.55 -4.00 -5.20
N LEU A 140 -5.83 -3.67 -4.92
CA LEU A 140 -6.49 -4.06 -3.66
C LEU A 140 -6.71 -5.57 -3.56
N LEU A 141 -7.07 -6.24 -4.66
CA LEU A 141 -7.19 -7.70 -4.68
C LEU A 141 -5.85 -8.37 -4.41
N GLY A 142 -4.77 -7.88 -5.04
CA GLY A 142 -3.41 -8.36 -4.77
C GLY A 142 -3.01 -8.19 -3.31
N PHE A 143 -3.36 -7.06 -2.69
CA PHE A 143 -3.13 -6.80 -1.28
C PHE A 143 -3.84 -7.84 -0.38
N GLY A 144 -5.08 -8.20 -0.69
CA GLY A 144 -5.85 -9.19 0.08
C GLY A 144 -5.46 -10.64 -0.19
N LEU A 145 -5.11 -10.95 -1.43
CA LEU A 145 -4.71 -12.31 -1.81
C LEU A 145 -3.33 -12.69 -1.26
N ALA A 146 -2.43 -11.72 -1.15
CA ALA A 146 -1.05 -11.97 -0.72
C ALA A 146 -0.95 -12.72 0.64
N PRO A 147 -1.57 -12.24 1.75
CA PRO A 147 -1.49 -12.95 3.02
C PRO A 147 -2.21 -14.31 3.00
N LEU A 148 -3.26 -14.46 2.20
CA LEU A 148 -3.94 -15.76 1.99
C LEU A 148 -3.01 -16.77 1.33
N VAL A 149 -2.33 -16.35 0.24
CA VAL A 149 -1.37 -17.20 -0.48
C VAL A 149 -0.20 -17.55 0.41
N ILE A 150 0.36 -16.57 1.16
CA ILE A 150 1.43 -16.84 2.13
C ILE A 150 0.97 -17.85 3.17
N GLY A 151 -0.18 -17.64 3.81
CA GLY A 151 -0.71 -18.55 4.84
C GLY A 151 -0.91 -19.98 4.31
N LEU A 152 -1.49 -20.11 3.11
CA LEU A 152 -1.73 -21.39 2.47
C LEU A 152 -0.45 -22.14 2.10
N VAL A 153 0.49 -21.45 1.45
CA VAL A 153 1.75 -22.06 0.98
C VAL A 153 2.66 -22.37 2.15
N ARG A 154 2.77 -21.41 3.08
CA ARG A 154 3.67 -21.55 4.23
C ARG A 154 3.25 -22.68 5.16
N SER A 155 1.93 -22.85 5.41
CA SER A 155 1.42 -23.92 6.27
C SER A 155 1.74 -25.33 5.74
N ARG A 156 2.02 -25.47 4.43
CA ARG A 156 2.30 -26.76 3.77
C ARG A 156 3.78 -26.99 3.47
N ALA A 157 4.52 -25.96 3.11
CA ALA A 157 5.86 -26.11 2.53
C ALA A 157 6.89 -25.05 3.00
N GLY A 158 6.55 -24.23 4.01
CA GLY A 158 7.48 -23.29 4.64
C GLY A 158 7.85 -22.08 3.78
N TRP A 159 8.87 -21.34 4.24
CA TRP A 159 9.32 -20.10 3.62
C TRP A 159 9.88 -20.26 2.20
N PRO A 160 10.73 -21.29 1.89
CA PRO A 160 11.23 -21.46 0.52
C PRO A 160 10.12 -21.55 -0.52
N ALA A 161 9.02 -22.25 -0.19
CA ALA A 161 7.88 -22.37 -1.10
C ALA A 161 7.13 -21.02 -1.28
N VAL A 162 7.06 -20.18 -0.24
CA VAL A 162 6.50 -18.83 -0.34
C VAL A 162 7.32 -17.98 -1.32
N PHE A 163 8.63 -18.01 -1.22
CA PHE A 163 9.51 -17.25 -2.13
C PHE A 163 9.42 -17.79 -3.56
N ALA A 164 9.43 -19.12 -3.75
CA ALA A 164 9.24 -19.76 -5.06
C ALA A 164 7.89 -19.38 -5.68
N THR A 165 6.81 -19.38 -4.90
CA THR A 165 5.48 -18.96 -5.37
C THR A 165 5.50 -17.51 -5.84
N GLY A 166 6.10 -16.60 -5.05
CA GLY A 166 6.27 -15.20 -5.45
C GLY A 166 7.05 -15.06 -6.77
N MET A 167 8.15 -15.80 -6.93
CA MET A 167 8.92 -15.83 -8.19
C MET A 167 8.06 -16.33 -9.36
N ALA A 168 7.31 -17.42 -9.16
CA ALA A 168 6.44 -17.97 -10.20
C ALA A 168 5.36 -16.96 -10.64
N LEU A 169 4.78 -16.19 -9.70
CA LEU A 169 3.84 -15.14 -10.02
C LEU A 169 4.45 -14.03 -10.88
N PHE A 170 5.68 -13.59 -10.59
CA PHE A 170 6.37 -12.57 -11.40
C PHE A 170 6.79 -13.10 -12.76
N VAL A 171 7.28 -14.33 -12.85
CA VAL A 171 7.59 -14.97 -14.14
C VAL A 171 6.33 -15.10 -14.98
N ALA A 172 5.25 -15.64 -14.45
CA ALA A 172 3.97 -15.75 -15.15
C ALA A 172 3.43 -14.38 -15.58
N SER A 173 3.53 -13.36 -14.70
CA SER A 173 3.17 -11.99 -15.02
C SER A 173 4.00 -11.45 -16.19
N SER A 174 5.32 -11.70 -16.21
CA SER A 174 6.22 -11.27 -17.29
C SER A 174 5.88 -11.95 -18.61
N LEU A 175 5.60 -13.27 -18.58
CA LEU A 175 5.22 -14.04 -19.77
C LEU A 175 3.91 -13.51 -20.38
N LEU A 176 2.94 -13.13 -19.55
CA LEU A 176 1.68 -12.54 -20.02
C LEU A 176 1.85 -11.19 -20.70
N LEU A 177 2.93 -10.45 -20.38
CA LEU A 177 3.26 -9.17 -21.01
C LEU A 177 4.02 -9.31 -22.33
N LEU A 178 4.55 -10.48 -22.65
CA LEU A 178 5.24 -10.71 -23.90
C LEU A 178 4.33 -10.38 -25.10
N GLY A 179 4.87 -9.57 -26.03
CA GLY A 179 4.13 -9.10 -27.19
C GLY A 179 3.27 -7.85 -26.95
N ILE A 180 3.13 -7.34 -25.73
CA ILE A 180 2.54 -6.02 -25.48
C ILE A 180 3.59 -4.97 -25.85
N ARG A 181 3.32 -4.22 -26.91
CA ARG A 181 4.21 -3.16 -27.40
C ARG A 181 3.74 -1.82 -26.86
N THR A 182 4.66 -1.08 -26.24
CA THR A 182 4.47 0.30 -25.79
C THR A 182 5.68 1.13 -26.23
N GLN A 183 5.51 2.43 -26.32
CA GLN A 183 6.57 3.35 -26.75
C GLN A 183 6.83 4.37 -25.63
N GLY A 184 8.07 4.83 -25.50
CA GLY A 184 8.38 6.01 -24.71
C GLY A 184 7.73 7.26 -25.31
N SER A 185 7.39 8.23 -24.49
CA SER A 185 6.90 9.53 -24.96
C SER A 185 8.03 10.31 -25.61
N SER A 186 7.77 10.94 -26.75
CA SER A 186 8.72 11.83 -27.42
C SER A 186 8.69 13.27 -26.87
N GLN A 187 7.81 13.57 -25.90
CA GLN A 187 7.74 14.90 -25.32
C GLN A 187 8.87 15.11 -24.31
N PRO A 188 9.64 16.22 -24.42
CA PRO A 188 10.67 16.53 -23.45
C PRO A 188 10.04 16.82 -22.10
N SER A 189 10.39 16.02 -21.08
CA SER A 189 10.08 16.35 -19.68
C SER A 189 10.72 17.67 -19.33
N GLN A 190 9.97 18.61 -18.75
CA GLN A 190 10.48 19.91 -18.30
C GLN A 190 11.38 19.80 -17.04
N GLY A 191 11.68 18.61 -16.62
CA GLY A 191 12.48 18.30 -15.42
C GLY A 191 11.61 17.97 -14.22
N VAL A 192 11.88 16.79 -13.63
CA VAL A 192 11.15 16.23 -12.49
C VAL A 192 10.98 17.23 -11.35
N MET A 193 12.04 17.95 -10.99
CA MET A 193 12.03 18.91 -9.88
C MET A 193 11.11 20.10 -10.14
N ARG A 194 11.03 20.58 -11.37
CA ARG A 194 10.12 21.66 -11.75
C ARG A 194 8.68 21.21 -11.71
N GLU A 195 8.39 20.04 -12.25
CA GLU A 195 7.03 19.47 -12.24
C GLU A 195 6.54 19.19 -10.81
N MET A 196 7.43 18.74 -9.93
CA MET A 196 7.16 18.64 -8.50
C MET A 196 6.82 19.99 -7.89
N GLY A 197 7.67 20.99 -8.13
CA GLY A 197 7.48 22.34 -7.61
C GLY A 197 6.13 22.94 -8.00
N GLU A 198 5.73 22.78 -9.28
CA GLU A 198 4.43 23.23 -9.77
C GLU A 198 3.26 22.49 -9.10
N GLY A 199 3.39 21.16 -8.88
CA GLY A 199 2.41 20.38 -8.14
C GLY A 199 2.25 20.86 -6.68
N PHE A 200 3.36 21.06 -5.97
CA PHE A 200 3.34 21.59 -4.60
C PHE A 200 2.81 23.01 -4.52
N ALA A 201 3.19 23.89 -5.47
CA ALA A 201 2.67 25.24 -5.53
C ALA A 201 1.14 25.26 -5.73
N ALA A 202 0.62 24.39 -6.60
CA ALA A 202 -0.83 24.24 -6.81
C ALA A 202 -1.57 23.74 -5.57
N VAL A 203 -0.99 22.78 -4.83
CA VAL A 203 -1.55 22.31 -3.55
C VAL A 203 -1.60 23.46 -2.55
N ARG A 204 -0.52 24.22 -2.38
CA ARG A 204 -0.45 25.34 -1.43
C ARG A 204 -1.39 26.49 -1.79
N ALA A 205 -1.63 26.72 -3.08
CA ALA A 205 -2.53 27.79 -3.56
C ALA A 205 -4.02 27.49 -3.29
N ASN A 206 -4.40 26.21 -3.07
CA ASN A 206 -5.78 25.83 -2.78
C ASN A 206 -5.87 25.22 -1.37
N PRO A 207 -6.39 25.98 -0.39
CA PRO A 207 -6.47 25.50 1.00
C PRO A 207 -7.30 24.22 1.19
N LEU A 208 -8.35 23.99 0.42
CA LEU A 208 -9.12 22.75 0.49
C LEU A 208 -8.30 21.57 -0.05
N LEU A 209 -7.56 21.77 -1.14
CA LEU A 209 -6.66 20.74 -1.68
C LEU A 209 -5.53 20.41 -0.69
N THR A 210 -4.97 21.42 -0.01
CA THR A 210 -3.99 21.22 1.08
C THR A 210 -4.59 20.36 2.19
N GLN A 211 -5.81 20.67 2.64
CA GLN A 211 -6.47 19.90 3.69
C GLN A 211 -6.81 18.46 3.25
N LEU A 212 -7.15 18.24 1.99
CA LEU A 212 -7.35 16.88 1.43
C LEU A 212 -6.03 16.07 1.39
N ILE A 213 -4.92 16.71 1.04
CA ILE A 213 -3.59 16.07 1.08
C ILE A 213 -3.21 15.71 2.53
N LEU A 214 -3.47 16.59 3.50
CA LEU A 214 -3.26 16.29 4.92
C LEU A 214 -4.18 15.17 5.41
N ALA A 215 -5.42 15.11 4.95
CA ALA A 215 -6.35 14.00 5.24
C ALA A 215 -5.84 12.67 4.64
N ALA A 216 -5.21 12.69 3.45
CA ALA A 216 -4.53 11.53 2.89
C ALA A 216 -3.38 11.06 3.79
N ILE A 217 -2.54 11.97 4.29
CA ILE A 217 -1.46 11.64 5.23
C ILE A 217 -2.02 10.97 6.47
N MET A 218 -3.11 11.48 7.06
CA MET A 218 -3.74 10.88 8.23
C MET A 218 -4.30 9.48 7.95
N ALA A 219 -4.99 9.29 6.82
CA ALA A 219 -5.54 8.00 6.43
C ALA A 219 -4.44 6.94 6.24
N TYR A 220 -3.34 7.32 5.59
CA TYR A 220 -2.22 6.43 5.34
C TYR A 220 -1.31 6.21 6.56
N ALA A 221 -1.31 7.12 7.55
CA ALA A 221 -0.55 6.94 8.78
C ALA A 221 -0.97 5.71 9.59
N MET A 222 -2.20 5.23 9.41
CA MET A 222 -2.70 4.01 10.05
C MET A 222 -2.22 2.73 9.37
N THR A 223 -1.86 2.81 8.08
CA THR A 223 -1.48 1.62 7.29
C THR A 223 -0.21 0.96 7.83
N GLY A 224 0.79 1.73 8.24
CA GLY A 224 2.03 1.19 8.81
C GLY A 224 1.81 0.39 10.09
N PRO A 225 1.17 0.97 11.13
CA PRO A 225 0.79 0.22 12.34
C PRO A 225 -0.02 -1.04 12.04
N MET A 226 -0.98 -0.99 11.12
CA MET A 226 -1.76 -2.15 10.72
C MET A 226 -0.89 -3.26 10.12
N GLN A 227 0.03 -2.93 9.23
CA GLN A 227 0.91 -3.91 8.58
C GLN A 227 1.88 -4.58 9.55
N ILE A 228 2.32 -3.88 10.60
CA ILE A 228 3.29 -4.39 11.58
C ILE A 228 2.60 -5.08 12.75
N LEU A 229 1.51 -4.50 13.28
CA LEU A 229 0.90 -4.95 14.53
C LEU A 229 -0.15 -6.04 14.33
N LEU A 230 -0.94 -6.02 13.24
CA LEU A 230 -2.00 -7.01 13.02
C LEU A 230 -1.48 -8.44 12.82
N PRO A 231 -0.41 -8.70 12.05
CA PRO A 231 0.16 -10.06 11.96
C PRO A 231 0.61 -10.59 13.31
N LYS A 232 1.20 -9.72 14.15
CA LYS A 232 1.65 -10.06 15.48
C LYS A 232 0.48 -10.30 16.44
N LEU A 233 -0.56 -9.44 16.39
CA LEU A 233 -1.81 -9.65 17.13
C LEU A 233 -2.42 -11.01 16.80
N ALA A 234 -2.55 -11.31 15.51
CA ALA A 234 -3.13 -12.56 15.01
C ALA A 234 -2.37 -13.79 15.50
N ARG A 235 -1.03 -13.68 15.62
CA ARG A 235 -0.17 -14.77 16.10
C ARG A 235 -0.16 -14.89 17.60
N GLU A 236 0.11 -13.81 18.33
CA GLU A 236 0.48 -13.83 19.78
C GLU A 236 -0.73 -13.72 20.69
N VAL A 237 -1.77 -13.00 20.27
CA VAL A 237 -2.95 -12.76 21.11
C VAL A 237 -4.13 -13.64 20.68
N LEU A 238 -4.38 -13.71 19.36
CA LEU A 238 -5.51 -14.50 18.85
C LEU A 238 -5.16 -15.97 18.61
N GLY A 239 -3.88 -16.36 18.68
CA GLY A 239 -3.43 -17.75 18.51
C GLY A 239 -3.78 -18.38 17.16
N LEU A 240 -3.95 -17.56 16.10
CA LEU A 240 -4.39 -18.04 14.79
C LEU A 240 -3.30 -18.87 14.11
N SER A 241 -3.73 -19.96 13.46
CA SER A 241 -2.87 -20.74 12.57
C SER A 241 -2.42 -19.91 11.36
N GLU A 242 -1.41 -20.37 10.62
CA GLU A 242 -0.88 -19.69 9.43
C GLU A 242 -1.99 -19.34 8.42
N LEU A 243 -2.85 -20.30 8.10
CA LEU A 243 -3.95 -20.11 7.16
C LEU A 243 -5.00 -19.12 7.69
N GLN A 244 -5.35 -19.23 8.98
CA GLN A 244 -6.30 -18.31 9.63
C GLN A 244 -5.74 -16.88 9.68
N ARG A 245 -4.43 -16.70 9.92
CA ARG A 245 -3.75 -15.40 9.86
C ARG A 245 -3.85 -14.80 8.46
N GLY A 246 -3.62 -15.62 7.42
CA GLY A 246 -3.80 -15.21 6.04
C GLY A 246 -5.23 -14.72 5.76
N GLY A 247 -6.25 -15.46 6.23
CA GLY A 247 -7.65 -15.07 6.12
C GLY A 247 -7.99 -13.79 6.87
N TYR A 248 -7.51 -13.66 8.11
CA TYR A 248 -7.70 -12.48 8.96
C TYR A 248 -7.12 -11.21 8.29
N LEU A 249 -5.91 -11.28 7.79
CA LEU A 249 -5.28 -10.14 7.10
C LEU A 249 -5.92 -9.87 5.72
N GLY A 250 -6.32 -10.91 5.01
CA GLY A 250 -7.02 -10.80 3.72
C GLY A 250 -8.40 -10.16 3.82
N LEU A 251 -9.11 -10.36 4.94
CA LEU A 251 -10.40 -9.74 5.22
C LEU A 251 -10.33 -8.21 5.14
N MET A 252 -9.21 -7.63 5.58
CA MET A 252 -8.97 -6.19 5.50
C MET A 252 -9.12 -5.64 4.09
N ALA A 253 -8.54 -6.31 3.10
CA ALA A 253 -8.61 -5.86 1.70
C ALA A 253 -10.03 -5.97 1.13
N LEU A 254 -10.74 -7.05 1.46
CA LEU A 254 -12.13 -7.23 1.03
C LEU A 254 -13.02 -6.12 1.59
N THR A 255 -12.83 -5.77 2.85
CA THR A 255 -13.62 -4.72 3.50
C THR A 255 -13.21 -3.33 3.06
N LEU A 256 -11.94 -3.08 2.71
CA LEU A 256 -11.49 -1.85 2.02
C LEU A 256 -12.19 -1.68 0.67
N ILE A 257 -12.28 -2.75 -0.14
CA ILE A 257 -13.01 -2.71 -1.41
C ILE A 257 -14.49 -2.41 -1.17
N ALA A 258 -15.11 -3.09 -0.22
CA ALA A 258 -16.51 -2.86 0.15
C ALA A 258 -16.75 -1.41 0.60
N GLY A 259 -15.80 -0.83 1.37
CA GLY A 259 -15.84 0.58 1.78
C GLY A 259 -15.75 1.54 0.59
N GLY A 260 -14.86 1.26 -0.36
CA GLY A 260 -14.77 2.02 -1.60
C GLY A 260 -16.06 1.98 -2.43
N VAL A 261 -16.67 0.82 -2.56
CA VAL A 261 -17.99 0.65 -3.21
C VAL A 261 -19.07 1.40 -2.44
N SER A 262 -19.09 1.32 -1.11
CA SER A 262 -20.02 2.05 -0.26
C SER A 262 -19.89 3.56 -0.45
N ALA A 263 -18.68 4.09 -0.62
CA ALA A 263 -18.45 5.49 -0.93
C ALA A 263 -19.08 5.91 -2.26
N LEU A 264 -19.03 5.05 -3.28
CA LEU A 264 -19.66 5.31 -4.58
C LEU A 264 -21.20 5.32 -4.48
N LEU A 265 -21.77 4.39 -3.70
CA LEU A 265 -23.24 4.25 -3.55
C LEU A 265 -23.85 5.32 -2.65
N LEU A 266 -23.19 5.60 -1.52
CA LEU A 266 -23.73 6.47 -0.46
C LEU A 266 -23.19 7.91 -0.53
N GLY A 267 -22.12 8.16 -1.33
CA GLY A 267 -21.41 9.43 -1.37
C GLY A 267 -22.30 10.64 -1.69
N LYS A 268 -23.30 10.45 -2.53
CA LYS A 268 -24.28 11.51 -2.88
C LYS A 268 -25.10 12.03 -1.68
N HIS A 269 -25.21 11.23 -0.62
CA HIS A 269 -26.01 11.53 0.57
C HIS A 269 -25.16 11.96 1.76
N LEU A 270 -23.83 11.91 1.64
CA LEU A 270 -22.91 12.18 2.73
C LEU A 270 -22.17 13.51 2.53
N HIS A 271 -21.98 14.23 3.63
CA HIS A 271 -21.02 15.34 3.65
C HIS A 271 -19.62 14.78 3.66
N HIS A 272 -18.90 14.89 2.54
CA HIS A 272 -17.60 14.24 2.33
C HIS A 272 -16.59 14.60 3.42
N GLY A 273 -16.52 15.86 3.83
CA GLY A 273 -15.62 16.29 4.89
C GLY A 273 -15.92 15.65 6.25
N ALA A 274 -17.21 15.61 6.64
CA ALA A 274 -17.60 14.96 7.88
C ALA A 274 -17.35 13.45 7.83
N ALA A 275 -17.66 12.80 6.69
CA ALA A 275 -17.42 11.36 6.50
C ALA A 275 -15.94 11.01 6.59
N ILE A 276 -15.02 11.86 6.08
CA ILE A 276 -13.57 11.67 6.19
C ILE A 276 -13.15 11.72 7.67
N PHE A 277 -13.56 12.75 8.43
CA PHE A 277 -13.14 12.90 9.84
C PHE A 277 -13.77 11.85 10.75
N VAL A 278 -15.08 11.64 10.67
CA VAL A 278 -15.78 10.65 11.49
C VAL A 278 -15.31 9.24 11.14
N GLY A 279 -15.17 8.93 9.85
CA GLY A 279 -14.67 7.63 9.39
C GLY A 279 -13.23 7.36 9.87
N THR A 280 -12.33 8.35 9.76
CA THR A 280 -10.95 8.21 10.23
C THR A 280 -10.91 8.04 11.75
N LEU A 281 -11.62 8.89 12.51
CA LEU A 281 -11.67 8.81 13.97
C LEU A 281 -12.22 7.46 14.43
N THR A 282 -13.34 7.03 13.86
CA THR A 282 -13.95 5.73 14.22
C THR A 282 -13.02 4.57 13.86
N ALA A 283 -12.36 4.59 12.68
CA ALA A 283 -11.39 3.57 12.32
C ALA A 283 -10.20 3.51 13.29
N CYS A 284 -9.69 4.67 13.76
CA CYS A 284 -8.62 4.73 14.75
C CYS A 284 -9.07 4.18 16.12
N LEU A 285 -10.29 4.48 16.55
CA LEU A 285 -10.85 3.95 17.81
C LEU A 285 -11.11 2.44 17.71
N LEU A 286 -11.61 1.95 16.58
CA LEU A 286 -11.75 0.52 16.33
C LEU A 286 -10.39 -0.17 16.36
N PHE A 287 -9.34 0.44 15.76
CA PHE A 287 -7.99 -0.10 15.85
C PHE A 287 -7.50 -0.17 17.30
N ALA A 288 -7.65 0.91 18.08
CA ALA A 288 -7.31 0.91 19.49
C ALA A 288 -8.06 -0.18 20.27
N SER A 289 -9.33 -0.42 19.93
CA SER A 289 -10.18 -1.42 20.61
C SER A 289 -9.69 -2.86 20.40
N LEU A 290 -8.95 -3.15 19.30
CA LEU A 290 -8.35 -4.47 19.08
C LEU A 290 -7.43 -4.92 20.21
N ALA A 291 -6.90 -3.99 21.00
CA ALA A 291 -6.09 -4.26 22.18
C ALA A 291 -6.84 -5.03 23.28
N TYR A 292 -8.17 -4.99 23.27
CA TYR A 292 -9.00 -5.58 24.33
C TYR A 292 -9.70 -6.89 23.92
N TRP A 293 -9.60 -7.28 22.66
CA TRP A 293 -10.31 -8.44 22.15
C TRP A 293 -9.37 -9.64 21.95
N SER A 294 -9.61 -10.71 22.70
CA SER A 294 -8.94 -12.01 22.53
C SER A 294 -9.72 -12.97 21.64
N SER A 295 -11.01 -12.69 21.37
CA SER A 295 -11.81 -13.48 20.45
C SER A 295 -11.49 -13.16 19.00
N ALA A 296 -11.08 -14.17 18.22
CA ALA A 296 -10.80 -14.03 16.79
C ALA A 296 -11.99 -13.51 15.99
N ALA A 297 -13.22 -13.94 16.33
CA ALA A 297 -14.44 -13.51 15.64
C ALA A 297 -14.72 -12.02 15.89
N VAL A 298 -14.63 -11.56 17.15
CA VAL A 298 -14.82 -10.15 17.49
C VAL A 298 -13.75 -9.29 16.85
N SER A 299 -12.48 -9.71 16.95
CA SER A 299 -11.36 -9.01 16.34
C SER A 299 -11.52 -8.90 14.81
N ALA A 300 -11.96 -9.97 14.13
CA ALA A 300 -12.24 -9.96 12.69
C ALA A 300 -13.39 -9.01 12.33
N THR A 301 -14.45 -8.96 13.14
CA THR A 301 -15.57 -8.02 12.93
C THR A 301 -15.10 -6.57 13.05
N VAL A 302 -14.32 -6.26 14.08
CA VAL A 302 -13.72 -4.92 14.28
C VAL A 302 -12.81 -4.58 13.12
N LEU A 303 -11.93 -5.50 12.69
CA LEU A 303 -11.06 -5.33 11.52
C LEU A 303 -11.87 -5.07 10.25
N GLY A 304 -12.98 -5.79 10.06
CA GLY A 304 -13.90 -5.58 8.94
C GLY A 304 -14.50 -4.18 8.91
N GLY A 305 -14.97 -3.70 10.06
CA GLY A 305 -15.47 -2.33 10.23
C GLY A 305 -14.40 -1.27 9.91
N MET A 306 -13.17 -1.48 10.39
CA MET A 306 -12.04 -0.61 10.06
C MET A 306 -11.75 -0.56 8.56
N GLY A 307 -11.70 -1.72 7.90
CA GLY A 307 -11.46 -1.80 6.47
C GLY A 307 -12.53 -1.07 5.66
N LEU A 308 -13.80 -1.26 6.01
CA LEU A 308 -14.93 -0.59 5.37
C LEU A 308 -14.82 0.93 5.50
N LEU A 309 -14.58 1.44 6.71
CA LEU A 309 -14.40 2.88 6.95
C LEU A 309 -13.15 3.41 6.23
N GLY A 310 -12.03 2.69 6.29
CA GLY A 310 -10.79 3.06 5.63
C GLY A 310 -10.95 3.17 4.11
N GLY A 311 -11.62 2.20 3.49
CA GLY A 311 -11.91 2.23 2.05
C GLY A 311 -12.80 3.40 1.64
N MET A 312 -13.80 3.71 2.46
CA MET A 312 -14.69 4.86 2.23
C MET A 312 -13.93 6.18 2.36
N VAL A 313 -13.12 6.34 3.42
CA VAL A 313 -12.31 7.55 3.66
C VAL A 313 -11.32 7.78 2.51
N ILE A 314 -10.56 6.76 2.12
CA ILE A 314 -9.59 6.86 1.01
C ILE A 314 -10.30 7.25 -0.28
N SER A 315 -11.48 6.68 -0.56
CA SER A 315 -12.25 7.00 -1.77
C SER A 315 -12.71 8.46 -1.80
N PHE A 316 -13.21 9.00 -0.67
CA PHE A 316 -13.60 10.40 -0.59
C PHE A 316 -12.39 11.35 -0.70
N VAL A 317 -11.27 11.01 -0.10
CA VAL A 317 -10.04 11.80 -0.21
C VAL A 317 -9.54 11.84 -1.66
N ILE A 318 -9.48 10.70 -2.35
CA ILE A 318 -9.07 10.64 -3.76
C ILE A 318 -10.03 11.45 -4.64
N ALA A 319 -11.33 11.25 -4.49
CA ALA A 319 -12.35 11.97 -5.25
C ALA A 319 -12.25 13.48 -5.02
N GLY A 320 -12.07 13.91 -3.77
CA GLY A 320 -11.87 15.30 -3.39
C GLY A 320 -10.62 15.90 -4.04
N ILE A 321 -9.47 15.22 -3.97
CA ILE A 321 -8.21 15.67 -4.60
C ILE A 321 -8.41 15.80 -6.11
N GLN A 322 -9.00 14.80 -6.77
CA GLN A 322 -9.24 14.82 -8.21
C GLN A 322 -10.21 15.94 -8.64
N GLY A 323 -11.23 16.21 -7.82
CA GLY A 323 -12.22 17.26 -8.07
C GLY A 323 -11.65 18.66 -7.89
N GLN A 324 -10.72 18.86 -6.94
CA GLN A 324 -10.09 20.16 -6.65
C GLN A 324 -8.84 20.45 -7.49
N ALA A 325 -8.23 19.41 -8.07
CA ALA A 325 -7.01 19.55 -8.84
C ALA A 325 -7.29 20.18 -10.22
N PRO A 326 -6.61 21.30 -10.59
CA PRO A 326 -6.68 21.85 -11.93
C PRO A 326 -6.33 20.80 -12.98
N GLN A 327 -7.08 20.75 -14.09
CA GLN A 327 -6.93 19.71 -15.12
C GLN A 327 -5.48 19.57 -15.62
N ALA A 328 -4.80 20.69 -15.85
CA ALA A 328 -3.41 20.73 -16.32
C ALA A 328 -2.39 20.16 -15.30
N LEU A 329 -2.69 20.20 -13.99
CA LEU A 329 -1.79 19.80 -12.92
C LEU A 329 -2.24 18.53 -12.19
N ARG A 330 -3.38 17.94 -12.61
CA ARG A 330 -3.98 16.78 -11.93
C ARG A 330 -3.03 15.60 -11.83
N GLY A 331 -2.28 15.29 -12.88
CA GLY A 331 -1.28 14.21 -12.86
C GLY A 331 -0.18 14.45 -11.84
N ARG A 332 0.33 15.69 -11.72
CA ARG A 332 1.38 16.07 -10.77
C ARG A 332 0.89 15.98 -9.32
N ILE A 333 -0.33 16.44 -9.06
CA ILE A 333 -0.97 16.36 -7.73
C ILE A 333 -1.25 14.91 -7.34
N MET A 334 -1.71 14.08 -8.27
CA MET A 334 -1.89 12.65 -8.04
C MET A 334 -0.56 11.91 -7.84
N GLY A 335 0.53 12.41 -8.43
CA GLY A 335 1.90 11.94 -8.14
C GLY A 335 2.30 12.20 -6.69
N ILE A 336 2.03 13.40 -6.15
CA ILE A 336 2.24 13.73 -4.73
C ILE A 336 1.42 12.77 -3.84
N TYR A 337 0.14 12.59 -4.15
CA TYR A 337 -0.72 11.63 -3.44
C TYR A 337 -0.15 10.20 -3.47
N SER A 338 0.33 9.74 -4.61
CA SER A 338 0.92 8.40 -4.77
C SER A 338 2.15 8.21 -3.87
N ILE A 339 3.01 9.22 -3.77
CA ILE A 339 4.18 9.19 -2.87
C ILE A 339 3.74 9.16 -1.40
N ILE A 340 2.76 9.99 -1.02
CA ILE A 340 2.18 9.97 0.33
C ILE A 340 1.66 8.58 0.69
N SER A 341 0.97 7.92 -0.24
CA SER A 341 0.40 6.58 -0.02
C SER A 341 1.44 5.48 0.21
N GLN A 342 2.72 5.75 -0.05
CA GLN A 342 3.82 4.82 0.17
C GLN A 342 4.73 5.29 1.33
N VAL A 343 5.13 6.54 1.33
CA VAL A 343 6.10 7.09 2.31
C VAL A 343 5.51 7.19 3.71
N VAL A 344 4.24 7.61 3.82
CA VAL A 344 3.58 7.73 5.13
C VAL A 344 3.42 6.37 5.81
N PRO A 345 2.92 5.30 5.14
CA PRO A 345 2.95 3.95 5.70
C PRO A 345 4.35 3.49 6.10
N ALA A 346 5.37 3.78 5.26
CA ALA A 346 6.75 3.42 5.56
C ALA A 346 7.21 4.02 6.90
N ALA A 347 7.05 5.34 7.07
CA ALA A 347 7.44 6.05 8.29
C ALA A 347 6.65 5.58 9.51
N SER A 348 5.32 5.46 9.38
CA SER A 348 4.45 4.99 10.48
C SER A 348 4.68 3.52 10.83
N GLY A 349 5.10 2.70 9.87
CA GLY A 349 5.49 1.31 10.09
C GLY A 349 6.78 1.18 10.88
N VAL A 350 7.80 2.01 10.60
CA VAL A 350 9.03 2.09 11.42
C VAL A 350 8.68 2.51 12.85
N ALA A 351 7.84 3.53 13.00
CA ALA A 351 7.38 3.98 14.31
C ALA A 351 6.60 2.88 15.06
N ALA A 352 5.74 2.13 14.36
CA ALA A 352 5.01 1.00 14.94
C ALA A 352 5.95 -0.14 15.36
N GLY A 353 6.98 -0.45 14.57
CA GLY A 353 8.02 -1.44 14.92
C GLY A 353 8.79 -1.05 16.18
N ALA A 354 9.16 0.22 16.31
CA ALA A 354 9.79 0.75 17.53
C ALA A 354 8.83 0.70 18.73
N LEU A 355 7.57 1.07 18.53
CA LEU A 355 6.56 1.09 19.58
C LEU A 355 6.27 -0.30 20.13
N VAL A 356 6.08 -1.29 19.24
CA VAL A 356 5.80 -2.67 19.69
C VAL A 356 6.99 -3.31 20.39
N ARG A 357 8.21 -3.00 19.95
CA ARG A 357 9.43 -3.42 20.67
C ARG A 357 9.47 -2.87 22.10
N ALA A 358 9.05 -1.63 22.31
CA ALA A 358 9.11 -0.96 23.61
C ALA A 358 7.97 -1.38 24.55
N THR A 359 6.76 -1.66 24.03
CA THR A 359 5.54 -1.77 24.85
C THR A 359 4.79 -3.09 24.71
N GLY A 360 5.18 -3.93 23.75
CA GLY A 360 4.42 -5.13 23.35
C GLY A 360 3.22 -4.81 22.44
N VAL A 361 2.65 -5.86 21.83
CA VAL A 361 1.68 -5.71 20.76
C VAL A 361 0.37 -5.03 21.20
N THR A 362 -0.18 -5.43 22.34
CA THR A 362 -1.47 -4.92 22.84
C THR A 362 -1.39 -3.42 23.16
N ARG A 363 -0.35 -3.01 23.92
CA ARG A 363 -0.14 -1.60 24.25
C ARG A 363 0.19 -0.77 23.02
N ALA A 364 0.99 -1.31 22.10
CA ALA A 364 1.33 -0.63 20.84
C ALA A 364 0.09 -0.34 19.98
N ILE A 365 -0.84 -1.31 19.86
CA ILE A 365 -2.11 -1.13 19.15
C ILE A 365 -2.93 -0.01 19.80
N TRP A 366 -3.10 -0.06 21.11
CA TRP A 366 -3.84 0.97 21.85
C TRP A 366 -3.22 2.36 21.67
N MET A 367 -1.89 2.49 21.91
CA MET A 367 -1.19 3.77 21.80
C MET A 367 -1.23 4.34 20.37
N ALA A 368 -1.00 3.51 19.36
CA ALA A 368 -1.07 3.92 17.98
C ALA A 368 -2.49 4.36 17.59
N GLY A 369 -3.51 3.58 17.97
CA GLY A 369 -4.90 3.90 17.67
C GLY A 369 -5.37 5.18 18.36
N VAL A 370 -5.12 5.33 19.66
CA VAL A 370 -5.47 6.54 20.41
C VAL A 370 -4.67 7.75 19.93
N GLY A 371 -3.37 7.61 19.68
CA GLY A 371 -2.53 8.69 19.14
C GLY A 371 -3.03 9.20 17.79
N LEU A 372 -3.38 8.29 16.88
CA LEU A 372 -3.97 8.66 15.58
C LEU A 372 -5.38 9.25 15.73
N ALA A 373 -6.19 8.77 16.66
CA ALA A 373 -7.50 9.35 16.97
C ALA A 373 -7.39 10.80 17.47
N LEU A 374 -6.44 11.08 18.37
CA LEU A 374 -6.16 12.44 18.85
C LEU A 374 -5.69 13.35 17.71
N LEU A 375 -4.82 12.85 16.82
CA LEU A 375 -4.41 13.58 15.63
C LEU A 375 -5.59 13.85 14.68
N ALA A 376 -6.52 12.89 14.52
CA ALA A 376 -7.73 13.08 13.72
C ALA A 376 -8.65 14.15 14.33
N LEU A 377 -8.83 14.17 15.65
CA LEU A 377 -9.57 15.22 16.35
C LEU A 377 -8.92 16.60 16.18
N LEU A 378 -7.60 16.68 16.37
CA LEU A 378 -6.87 17.92 16.16
C LEU A 378 -7.01 18.41 14.70
N ALA A 379 -6.89 17.52 13.74
CA ALA A 379 -7.06 17.86 12.34
C ALA A 379 -8.46 18.35 12.01
N ALA A 380 -9.51 17.77 12.61
CA ALA A 380 -10.88 18.23 12.43
C ALA A 380 -11.09 19.70 12.91
N THR A 381 -10.33 20.16 13.90
CA THR A 381 -10.35 21.56 14.35
C THR A 381 -9.54 22.49 13.43
N LEU A 382 -8.40 22.01 12.90
CA LEU A 382 -7.47 22.80 12.08
C LEU A 382 -7.85 22.82 10.60
N MET A 383 -8.79 21.98 10.14
CA MET A 383 -9.17 21.85 8.72
C MET A 383 -10.64 22.28 8.48
N PRO A 384 -10.99 23.56 8.69
CA PRO A 384 -12.39 24.01 8.62
C PRO A 384 -12.99 23.93 7.21
N GLN A 385 -12.19 24.08 6.15
CA GLN A 385 -12.67 24.01 4.77
C GLN A 385 -13.07 22.59 4.40
N LEU A 386 -12.24 21.60 4.72
CA LEU A 386 -12.57 20.20 4.49
C LEU A 386 -13.81 19.79 5.31
N ARG A 387 -13.91 20.23 6.58
CA ARG A 387 -15.08 19.93 7.42
C ARG A 387 -16.39 20.42 6.83
N ARG A 388 -16.38 21.57 6.12
CA ARG A 388 -17.54 22.18 5.49
C ARG A 388 -17.79 21.69 4.06
N ALA A 389 -16.84 20.92 3.48
CA ALA A 389 -16.95 20.44 2.11
C ALA A 389 -18.16 19.50 1.97
N ARG A 390 -19.02 19.83 1.01
CA ARG A 390 -20.16 19.01 0.56
C ARG A 390 -19.75 18.25 -0.71
N ALA A 391 -20.57 17.27 -1.08
CA ALA A 391 -20.39 16.48 -2.28
C ALA A 391 -20.36 17.34 -3.55
#